data_336fec527a082a0cce0cc13b83ae9da1
#
_entry.id   336fec527a082a0cce0cc13b83ae9da1
#
_cell.length_a   1.000
_cell.length_b   1.000
_cell.length_c   1.000
_cell.angle_alpha   90.00
_cell.angle_beta   90.00
_cell.angle_gamma   90.00
#
_symmetry.space_group_name_H-M   'P 1'
#
loop_
_entity.id
_entity.type
_entity.pdbx_description
1 polymer ?
#
loop_
_entity_poly.entity_id
_entity_poly.type
_entity_poly.pdbx_seq_one_letter_code
_entity_poly.pdbx_strand_id
1 'polypeptide(L)'
;MTVCNMSIEGGARCGYVNPDETTIDYLRGRPLSPQGEAFERAARWWRSLASGPNAQYDDVVIIDAADIEPTVTWGINPGQSVGVSQSLPAAGGFPADEQAGIAEALEFMDLKAGQPIQGLKIDVAFIGSCTNSRLSDLGEAAEVVRGRHVADGVRTLVVPGSQQVRQQAEAEGLDKIFREAGFDWREAGC
;
A
#
# COMPACT_ATOMS: atom_id res chain seq x y z
N MET A 1 -0.04 0.16 8.89
CA MET A 1 -1.19 1.01 8.54
C MET A 1 -2.03 0.39 7.42
N THR A 2 -1.45 -0.11 6.34
CA THR A 2 -2.17 -0.74 5.22
C THR A 2 -3.06 -1.90 5.65
N VAL A 3 -2.58 -2.81 6.52
CA VAL A 3 -3.37 -3.93 7.06
C VAL A 3 -4.63 -3.43 7.75
N CYS A 4 -4.52 -2.39 8.61
CA CYS A 4 -5.69 -1.81 9.27
C CYS A 4 -6.64 -1.10 8.28
N ASN A 5 -6.08 -0.43 7.27
CA ASN A 5 -6.86 0.26 6.26
C ASN A 5 -7.65 -0.73 5.39
N MET A 6 -7.00 -1.79 4.90
CA MET A 6 -7.59 -2.77 4.00
C MET A 6 -8.40 -3.89 4.69
N SER A 7 -8.50 -3.88 6.00
CA SER A 7 -9.35 -4.85 6.71
C SER A 7 -10.84 -4.73 6.37
N ILE A 8 -11.28 -3.55 5.92
CA ILE A 8 -12.65 -3.32 5.41
C ILE A 8 -12.91 -4.15 4.16
N GLU A 9 -11.98 -4.21 3.22
CA GLU A 9 -12.09 -5.01 1.99
C GLU A 9 -12.12 -6.50 2.31
N GLY A 10 -11.52 -6.91 3.42
CA GLY A 10 -11.64 -8.28 3.97
C GLY A 10 -12.94 -8.54 4.75
N GLY A 11 -13.89 -7.59 4.77
CA GLY A 11 -15.19 -7.72 5.44
C GLY A 11 -15.15 -7.42 6.94
N ALA A 12 -14.02 -7.01 7.52
CA ALA A 12 -13.91 -6.66 8.93
C ALA A 12 -14.46 -5.24 9.19
N ARG A 13 -15.01 -5.03 10.38
CA ARG A 13 -15.47 -3.69 10.81
C ARG A 13 -14.34 -2.76 11.20
N CYS A 14 -13.20 -3.31 11.60
CA CYS A 14 -11.99 -2.56 11.93
C CYS A 14 -10.77 -3.46 11.79
N GLY A 15 -9.61 -2.84 11.62
CA GLY A 15 -8.32 -3.49 11.69
C GLY A 15 -7.54 -3.02 12.91
N TYR A 16 -6.80 -3.92 13.53
CA TYR A 16 -6.00 -3.65 14.71
C TYR A 16 -4.66 -4.36 14.63
N VAL A 17 -3.61 -3.66 14.97
CA VAL A 17 -2.26 -4.21 15.15
C VAL A 17 -1.82 -3.88 16.57
N ASN A 18 -1.30 -4.87 17.30
CA ASN A 18 -0.78 -4.64 18.65
C ASN A 18 0.27 -3.52 18.61
N PRO A 19 0.14 -2.51 19.51
CA PRO A 19 1.13 -1.44 19.59
C PRO A 19 2.47 -2.02 20.06
N ASP A 20 3.52 -1.67 19.33
CA ASP A 20 4.90 -2.05 19.58
C ASP A 20 5.81 -0.81 19.62
N GLU A 21 7.12 -0.99 19.74
CA GLU A 21 8.07 0.12 19.76
C GLU A 21 8.09 0.88 18.43
N THR A 22 7.86 0.23 17.30
CA THR A 22 7.75 0.91 16.01
C THR A 22 6.59 1.91 15.99
N THR A 23 5.45 1.54 16.59
CA THR A 23 4.30 2.42 16.75
C THR A 23 4.64 3.61 17.67
N ILE A 24 5.30 3.35 18.79
CA ILE A 24 5.69 4.38 19.76
C ILE A 24 6.68 5.36 19.12
N ASP A 25 7.70 4.88 18.45
CA ASP A 25 8.73 5.68 17.79
C ASP A 25 8.15 6.50 16.63
N TYR A 26 7.22 5.93 15.87
CA TYR A 26 6.50 6.67 14.83
C TYR A 26 5.73 7.89 15.37
N LEU A 27 5.21 7.81 16.58
CA LEU A 27 4.44 8.90 17.22
C LEU A 27 5.34 9.91 17.93
N ARG A 28 6.57 9.53 18.29
CA ARG A 28 7.50 10.38 19.04
C ARG A 28 7.85 11.65 18.26
N GLY A 29 7.73 12.78 18.92
CA GLY A 29 8.09 14.08 18.34
C GLY A 29 7.14 14.63 17.29
N ARG A 30 6.03 13.95 17.00
CA ARG A 30 5.04 14.50 16.06
C ARG A 30 4.28 15.68 16.70
N PRO A 31 3.90 16.70 15.91
CA PRO A 31 3.32 17.95 16.44
C PRO A 31 2.06 17.75 17.28
N LEU A 32 1.24 16.74 16.96
CA LEU A 32 -0.01 16.45 17.65
C LEU A 32 0.10 15.31 18.68
N SER A 33 1.28 14.71 18.83
CA SER A 33 1.56 13.74 19.88
C SER A 33 1.80 14.45 21.23
N PRO A 34 1.46 13.81 22.35
CA PRO A 34 1.91 14.26 23.65
C PRO A 34 3.44 14.44 23.68
N GLN A 35 3.94 15.34 24.52
CA GLN A 35 5.37 15.62 24.62
C GLN A 35 5.89 15.35 26.05
N GLY A 36 7.19 15.09 26.18
CA GLY A 36 7.87 14.89 27.48
C GLY A 36 7.24 13.78 28.31
N GLU A 37 7.00 14.03 29.60
CA GLU A 37 6.41 13.05 30.52
C GLU A 37 4.99 12.61 30.11
N ALA A 38 4.22 13.47 29.44
CA ALA A 38 2.90 13.13 28.94
C ALA A 38 3.00 12.05 27.84
N PHE A 39 4.02 12.11 26.99
CA PHE A 39 4.30 11.10 26.00
C PHE A 39 4.63 9.75 26.65
N GLU A 40 5.48 9.74 27.66
CA GLU A 40 5.88 8.52 28.36
C GLU A 40 4.70 7.85 29.10
N ARG A 41 3.79 8.64 29.67
CA ARG A 41 2.53 8.12 30.24
C ARG A 41 1.64 7.51 29.13
N ALA A 42 1.49 8.20 28.01
CA ALA A 42 0.71 7.71 26.87
C ALA A 42 1.31 6.45 26.30
N ALA A 43 2.63 6.38 26.10
CA ALA A 43 3.33 5.21 25.59
C ALA A 43 3.15 3.97 26.48
N ARG A 44 3.20 4.14 27.82
CA ARG A 44 2.88 3.04 28.75
C ARG A 44 1.46 2.56 28.59
N TRP A 45 0.51 3.47 28.45
CA TRP A 45 -0.89 3.13 28.24
C TRP A 45 -1.11 2.44 26.89
N TRP A 46 -0.51 2.93 25.81
CA TRP A 46 -0.64 2.30 24.50
C TRP A 46 -0.10 0.88 24.49
N ARG A 47 1.07 0.63 25.10
CA ARG A 47 1.61 -0.75 25.24
C ARG A 47 0.66 -1.66 26.00
N SER A 48 -0.07 -1.15 26.99
CA SER A 48 -1.01 -1.96 27.77
C SER A 48 -2.27 -2.39 27.00
N LEU A 49 -2.49 -1.82 25.80
CA LEU A 49 -3.61 -2.17 24.93
C LEU A 49 -3.31 -3.41 24.05
N ALA A 50 -2.06 -3.87 24.01
CA ALA A 50 -1.72 -5.07 23.27
C ALA A 50 -2.50 -6.29 23.79
N SER A 51 -2.95 -7.14 22.87
CA SER A 51 -3.59 -8.41 23.22
C SER A 51 -2.62 -9.29 24.02
N GLY A 52 -3.11 -9.87 25.10
CA GLY A 52 -2.31 -10.75 25.96
C GLY A 52 -1.98 -12.09 25.27
N PRO A 53 -1.00 -12.85 25.81
CA PRO A 53 -0.58 -14.13 25.22
C PRO A 53 -1.66 -15.20 25.23
N ASN A 54 -2.68 -15.04 26.06
CA ASN A 54 -3.81 -15.98 26.18
C ASN A 54 -5.08 -15.45 25.49
N ALA A 55 -4.97 -14.44 24.62
CA ALA A 55 -6.11 -13.93 23.87
C ALA A 55 -6.70 -15.05 23.00
N GLN A 56 -8.04 -15.14 23.01
CA GLN A 56 -8.75 -16.12 22.20
C GLN A 56 -9.24 -15.44 20.93
N TYR A 57 -9.04 -16.10 19.79
CA TYR A 57 -9.44 -15.65 18.47
C TYR A 57 -10.36 -16.68 17.84
N ASP A 58 -11.36 -16.24 17.08
CA ASP A 58 -12.27 -17.14 16.38
C ASP A 58 -11.56 -17.85 15.23
N ASP A 59 -10.60 -17.18 14.59
CA ASP A 59 -9.77 -17.72 13.53
C ASP A 59 -8.34 -17.18 13.62
N VAL A 60 -7.36 -17.95 13.17
CA VAL A 60 -5.94 -17.59 13.17
C VAL A 60 -5.30 -17.99 11.85
N VAL A 61 -4.78 -17.02 11.13
CA VAL A 61 -3.99 -17.25 9.91
C VAL A 61 -2.53 -16.88 10.19
N ILE A 62 -1.62 -17.81 9.88
CA ILE A 62 -0.17 -17.59 10.02
C ILE A 62 0.41 -17.50 8.61
N ILE A 63 1.08 -16.39 8.32
CA ILE A 63 1.72 -16.13 7.03
C ILE A 63 3.21 -15.87 7.31
N ASP A 64 4.09 -16.63 6.64
CA ASP A 64 5.51 -16.31 6.65
C ASP A 64 5.76 -15.11 5.74
N ALA A 65 6.40 -14.08 6.26
CA ALA A 65 6.72 -12.89 5.48
C ALA A 65 7.68 -13.18 4.30
N ALA A 66 8.47 -14.25 4.39
CA ALA A 66 9.34 -14.68 3.29
C ALA A 66 8.57 -15.24 2.08
N ASP A 67 7.32 -15.68 2.29
CA ASP A 67 6.47 -16.21 1.22
C ASP A 67 5.66 -15.10 0.50
N ILE A 68 5.76 -13.85 0.97
CA ILE A 68 5.04 -12.71 0.39
C ILE A 68 5.89 -12.06 -0.69
N GLU A 69 5.48 -12.21 -1.94
CA GLU A 69 6.04 -11.43 -3.05
C GLU A 69 5.23 -10.15 -3.32
N PRO A 70 5.76 -9.18 -4.05
CA PRO A 70 4.98 -8.05 -4.53
C PRO A 70 3.73 -8.51 -5.26
N THR A 71 2.56 -8.02 -4.84
CA THR A 71 1.26 -8.48 -5.29
C THR A 71 0.57 -7.42 -6.13
N VAL A 72 -0.02 -7.85 -7.24
CA VAL A 72 -0.73 -6.99 -8.19
C VAL A 72 -2.20 -7.38 -8.22
N THR A 73 -3.08 -6.42 -8.00
CA THR A 73 -4.52 -6.57 -8.26
C THR A 73 -4.73 -6.37 -9.76
N TRP A 74 -5.17 -7.44 -10.44
CA TRP A 74 -5.39 -7.45 -11.88
C TRP A 74 -6.84 -7.19 -12.28
N GLY A 75 -7.75 -7.23 -11.31
CA GLY A 75 -9.19 -7.12 -11.53
C GLY A 75 -9.79 -5.91 -10.81
N ILE A 76 -11.06 -6.03 -10.44
CA ILE A 76 -11.90 -4.95 -9.91
C ILE A 76 -12.05 -4.97 -8.38
N ASN A 77 -11.44 -5.93 -7.70
CA ASN A 77 -11.41 -6.01 -6.23
C ASN A 77 -10.11 -6.65 -5.73
N PRO A 78 -9.72 -6.46 -4.45
CA PRO A 78 -8.47 -6.96 -3.90
C PRO A 78 -8.30 -8.50 -3.92
N GLY A 79 -9.39 -9.26 -3.94
CA GLY A 79 -9.35 -10.72 -4.07
C GLY A 79 -8.88 -11.18 -5.45
N GLN A 80 -8.98 -10.32 -6.47
CA GLN A 80 -8.50 -10.57 -7.82
C GLN A 80 -7.04 -10.14 -7.96
N SER A 81 -6.15 -10.80 -7.24
CA SER A 81 -4.72 -10.46 -7.17
C SER A 81 -3.84 -11.69 -7.45
N VAL A 82 -2.63 -11.43 -7.89
CA VAL A 82 -1.58 -12.42 -8.11
C VAL A 82 -0.23 -11.86 -7.69
N GLY A 83 0.72 -12.72 -7.39
CA GLY A 83 2.12 -12.32 -7.24
C GLY A 83 2.70 -11.80 -8.56
N VAL A 84 3.64 -10.87 -8.47
CA VAL A 84 4.24 -10.21 -9.64
C VAL A 84 4.94 -11.18 -10.59
N SER A 85 5.40 -12.33 -10.08
CA SER A 85 6.05 -13.39 -10.87
C SER A 85 5.07 -14.32 -11.59
N GLN A 86 3.78 -14.21 -11.28
CA GLN A 86 2.74 -15.13 -11.74
C GLN A 86 2.07 -14.66 -13.05
N SER A 87 1.20 -15.51 -13.55
CA SER A 87 0.34 -15.22 -14.70
C SER A 87 -1.12 -15.01 -14.26
N LEU A 88 -1.85 -14.28 -15.07
CA LEU A 88 -3.29 -14.06 -14.87
C LEU A 88 -4.05 -15.39 -14.85
N PRO A 89 -4.94 -15.60 -13.89
CA PRO A 89 -5.65 -16.85 -13.76
C PRO A 89 -6.70 -17.04 -14.87
N ALA A 90 -6.99 -18.31 -15.17
CA ALA A 90 -8.15 -18.65 -15.98
C ALA A 90 -9.40 -18.86 -15.09
N ALA A 91 -10.55 -18.42 -15.55
CA ALA A 91 -11.81 -18.56 -14.78
C ALA A 91 -12.09 -20.02 -14.37
N GLY A 92 -11.76 -21.00 -15.20
CA GLY A 92 -11.93 -22.42 -14.88
C GLY A 92 -11.12 -22.94 -13.68
N GLY A 93 -10.17 -22.18 -13.16
CA GLY A 93 -9.43 -22.49 -11.93
C GLY A 93 -10.14 -22.10 -10.63
N PHE A 94 -11.32 -21.47 -10.72
CA PHE A 94 -12.11 -20.98 -9.58
C PHE A 94 -13.41 -21.79 -9.38
N PRO A 95 -14.04 -21.69 -8.21
CA PRO A 95 -15.38 -22.25 -7.98
C PRO A 95 -16.39 -21.76 -9.04
N ALA A 96 -17.37 -22.60 -9.37
CA ALA A 96 -18.28 -22.34 -10.48
C ALA A 96 -19.10 -21.03 -10.34
N ASP A 97 -19.38 -20.62 -9.11
CA ASP A 97 -20.08 -19.37 -8.78
C ASP A 97 -19.20 -18.12 -8.96
N GLU A 98 -17.88 -18.27 -8.94
CA GLU A 98 -16.93 -17.16 -9.14
C GLU A 98 -16.50 -17.00 -10.61
N GLN A 99 -16.61 -18.05 -11.42
CA GLN A 99 -16.06 -18.08 -12.79
C GLN A 99 -16.58 -16.95 -13.68
N ALA A 100 -17.88 -16.62 -13.57
CA ALA A 100 -18.48 -15.55 -14.36
C ALA A 100 -17.87 -14.18 -14.01
N GLY A 101 -17.69 -13.89 -12.71
CA GLY A 101 -17.09 -12.64 -12.25
C GLY A 101 -15.61 -12.50 -12.61
N ILE A 102 -14.86 -13.62 -12.61
CA ILE A 102 -13.46 -13.64 -13.07
C ILE A 102 -13.37 -13.35 -14.57
N ALA A 103 -14.24 -13.97 -15.37
CA ALA A 103 -14.27 -13.74 -16.82
C ALA A 103 -14.63 -12.28 -17.15
N GLU A 104 -15.66 -11.74 -16.49
CA GLU A 104 -16.09 -10.35 -16.63
C GLU A 104 -14.97 -9.36 -16.25
N ALA A 105 -14.27 -9.63 -15.13
CA ALA A 105 -13.15 -8.78 -14.70
C ALA A 105 -11.99 -8.77 -15.69
N LEU A 106 -11.62 -9.93 -16.25
CA LEU A 106 -10.59 -10.02 -17.29
C LEU A 106 -11.00 -9.26 -18.56
N GLU A 107 -12.26 -9.40 -18.98
CA GLU A 107 -12.80 -8.67 -20.13
C GLU A 107 -12.79 -7.15 -19.88
N PHE A 108 -13.28 -6.71 -18.71
CA PHE A 108 -13.31 -5.30 -18.34
C PHE A 108 -11.92 -4.65 -18.32
N MET A 109 -10.92 -5.39 -17.86
CA MET A 109 -9.53 -4.90 -17.77
C MET A 109 -8.74 -5.09 -19.07
N ASP A 110 -9.36 -5.63 -20.13
CA ASP A 110 -8.71 -6.01 -21.41
C ASP A 110 -7.48 -6.93 -21.20
N LEU A 111 -7.63 -7.92 -20.32
CA LEU A 111 -6.58 -8.86 -19.96
C LEU A 111 -6.92 -10.28 -20.44
N LYS A 112 -5.89 -11.08 -20.67
CA LYS A 112 -6.04 -12.46 -21.15
C LYS A 112 -5.60 -13.47 -20.10
N ALA A 113 -6.42 -14.46 -19.83
CA ALA A 113 -6.07 -15.58 -18.96
C ALA A 113 -4.74 -16.23 -19.40
N GLY A 114 -3.91 -16.60 -18.46
CA GLY A 114 -2.59 -17.20 -18.69
C GLY A 114 -1.49 -16.22 -19.12
N GLN A 115 -1.80 -14.96 -19.34
CA GLN A 115 -0.82 -13.94 -19.68
C GLN A 115 0.05 -13.61 -18.44
N PRO A 116 1.39 -13.56 -18.55
CA PRO A 116 2.25 -13.09 -17.48
C PRO A 116 1.88 -11.66 -17.07
N ILE A 117 1.87 -11.39 -15.75
CA ILE A 117 1.61 -10.03 -15.26
C ILE A 117 2.77 -9.08 -15.58
N GLN A 118 4.00 -9.59 -15.56
CA GLN A 118 5.17 -8.83 -15.97
C GLN A 118 5.17 -8.56 -17.49
N GLY A 119 5.49 -7.33 -17.86
CA GLY A 119 5.52 -6.89 -19.25
C GLY A 119 4.18 -6.46 -19.82
N LEU A 120 3.12 -6.42 -19.03
CA LEU A 120 1.87 -5.77 -19.43
C LEU A 120 2.13 -4.30 -19.72
N LYS A 121 1.61 -3.82 -20.85
CA LYS A 121 1.65 -2.41 -21.17
C LYS A 121 0.72 -1.63 -20.25
N ILE A 122 1.22 -0.52 -19.72
CA ILE A 122 0.45 0.44 -18.94
C ILE A 122 0.47 1.80 -19.64
N ASP A 123 -0.58 2.58 -19.51
CA ASP A 123 -0.68 3.94 -20.07
C ASP A 123 -0.54 5.00 -18.97
N VAL A 124 -0.84 4.63 -17.72
CA VAL A 124 -0.72 5.51 -16.56
C VAL A 124 -0.09 4.76 -15.39
N ALA A 125 0.90 5.37 -14.75
CA ALA A 125 1.41 4.94 -13.46
C ALA A 125 1.11 5.99 -12.38
N PHE A 126 0.54 5.56 -11.26
CA PHE A 126 0.17 6.41 -10.14
C PHE A 126 0.88 5.93 -8.88
N ILE A 127 1.64 6.83 -8.26
CA ILE A 127 2.26 6.62 -6.95
C ILE A 127 1.54 7.54 -5.97
N GLY A 128 0.92 6.97 -4.94
CA GLY A 128 0.27 7.84 -3.98
C GLY A 128 -0.85 7.20 -3.19
N SER A 129 -1.72 8.04 -2.71
CA SER A 129 -2.82 7.77 -1.81
C SER A 129 -2.50 8.09 -0.35
N CYS A 130 -3.53 8.27 0.47
CA CYS A 130 -3.41 8.74 1.85
C CYS A 130 -2.64 7.77 2.76
N THR A 131 -2.77 6.47 2.56
CA THR A 131 -2.17 5.45 3.44
C THR A 131 -0.75 5.08 3.02
N ASN A 132 -0.47 4.97 1.73
CA ASN A 132 0.78 4.46 1.17
C ASN A 132 1.57 5.54 0.40
N SER A 133 1.53 6.77 0.84
CA SER A 133 2.36 7.87 0.34
C SER A 133 2.85 8.75 1.49
N ARG A 134 3.37 8.08 2.52
CA ARG A 134 4.08 8.74 3.61
C ARG A 134 5.43 9.23 3.12
N LEU A 135 6.10 10.07 3.90
CA LEU A 135 7.43 10.58 3.55
C LEU A 135 8.44 9.46 3.26
N SER A 136 8.44 8.40 4.09
CA SER A 136 9.28 7.21 3.88
C SER A 136 8.96 6.49 2.57
N ASP A 137 7.69 6.32 2.25
CA ASP A 137 7.26 5.61 1.04
C ASP A 137 7.66 6.39 -0.23
N LEU A 138 7.53 7.73 -0.18
CA LEU A 138 8.01 8.61 -1.25
C LEU A 138 9.54 8.57 -1.37
N GLY A 139 10.27 8.48 -0.25
CA GLY A 139 11.72 8.33 -0.24
C GLY A 139 12.16 7.04 -0.94
N GLU A 140 11.56 5.90 -0.60
CA GLU A 140 11.84 4.61 -1.24
C GLU A 140 11.52 4.63 -2.74
N ALA A 141 10.38 5.19 -3.13
CA ALA A 141 10.02 5.35 -4.53
C ALA A 141 10.99 6.27 -5.29
N ALA A 142 11.44 7.36 -4.65
CA ALA A 142 12.42 8.27 -5.23
C ALA A 142 13.76 7.59 -5.52
N GLU A 143 14.22 6.66 -4.66
CA GLU A 143 15.45 5.90 -4.92
C GLU A 143 15.31 4.99 -6.15
N VAL A 144 14.12 4.45 -6.40
CA VAL A 144 13.88 3.62 -7.61
C VAL A 144 13.94 4.46 -8.88
N VAL A 145 13.41 5.68 -8.87
CA VAL A 145 13.31 6.53 -10.08
C VAL A 145 14.49 7.45 -10.28
N ARG A 146 15.35 7.62 -9.29
CA ARG A 146 16.53 8.50 -9.34
C ARG A 146 17.42 8.17 -10.54
N GLY A 147 17.70 9.16 -11.38
CA GLY A 147 18.53 9.01 -12.59
C GLY A 147 17.90 8.17 -13.69
N ARG A 148 16.61 7.88 -13.60
CA ARG A 148 15.84 7.18 -14.63
C ARG A 148 14.78 8.12 -15.20
N HIS A 149 14.21 7.72 -16.32
CA HIS A 149 13.09 8.42 -16.95
C HIS A 149 11.91 7.46 -17.16
N VAL A 150 10.72 8.01 -17.06
CA VAL A 150 9.48 7.33 -17.42
C VAL A 150 9.54 6.93 -18.89
N ALA A 151 9.00 5.74 -19.19
CA ALA A 151 8.92 5.26 -20.57
C ALA A 151 8.01 6.16 -21.41
N ASP A 152 8.37 6.31 -22.70
CA ASP A 152 7.58 7.09 -23.65
C ASP A 152 6.14 6.58 -23.73
N GLY A 153 5.20 7.51 -23.68
CA GLY A 153 3.77 7.20 -23.76
C GLY A 153 3.11 6.79 -22.44
N VAL A 154 3.86 6.70 -21.32
CA VAL A 154 3.29 6.48 -19.99
C VAL A 154 3.13 7.80 -19.26
N ARG A 155 1.91 8.12 -18.86
CA ARG A 155 1.64 9.25 -17.96
C ARG A 155 1.89 8.82 -16.52
N THR A 156 2.60 9.64 -15.76
CA THR A 156 2.97 9.30 -14.37
C THR A 156 2.57 10.40 -13.41
N LEU A 157 2.05 10.00 -12.27
CA LEU A 157 1.52 10.89 -11.24
C LEU A 157 2.09 10.49 -9.87
N VAL A 158 2.48 11.47 -9.06
CA VAL A 158 2.82 11.27 -7.65
C VAL A 158 1.94 12.17 -6.79
N VAL A 159 1.24 11.56 -5.85
CA VAL A 159 0.30 12.23 -4.94
C VAL A 159 0.74 11.98 -3.50
N PRO A 160 1.29 12.97 -2.79
CA PRO A 160 1.65 12.85 -1.36
C PRO A 160 0.44 12.55 -0.49
N GLY A 161 0.64 11.80 0.59
CA GLY A 161 -0.42 11.32 1.48
C GLY A 161 -1.12 12.42 2.31
N SER A 162 -0.52 13.60 2.44
CA SER A 162 -1.10 14.77 3.08
C SER A 162 -0.34 16.03 2.70
N GLN A 163 -0.91 17.21 2.97
CA GLN A 163 -0.22 18.50 2.76
C GLN A 163 1.07 18.58 3.60
N GLN A 164 1.07 18.05 4.82
CA GLN A 164 2.27 18.02 5.65
C GLN A 164 3.37 17.14 5.04
N VAL A 165 3.02 15.94 4.55
CA VAL A 165 3.95 15.06 3.86
C VAL A 165 4.49 15.73 2.60
N ARG A 166 3.64 16.40 1.83
CA ARG A 166 4.06 17.15 0.65
C ARG A 166 5.11 18.20 0.98
N GLN A 167 4.84 19.04 1.98
CA GLN A 167 5.77 20.08 2.41
C GLN A 167 7.11 19.52 2.86
N GLN A 168 7.10 18.41 3.60
CA GLN A 168 8.33 17.73 4.03
C GLN A 168 9.10 17.13 2.84
N ALA A 169 8.40 16.45 1.94
CA ALA A 169 9.00 15.87 0.74
C ALA A 169 9.63 16.94 -0.18
N GLU A 170 8.97 18.08 -0.34
CA GLU A 170 9.51 19.23 -1.09
C GLU A 170 10.73 19.84 -0.38
N ALA A 171 10.72 19.93 0.94
CA ALA A 171 11.86 20.41 1.72
C ALA A 171 13.08 19.47 1.59
N GLU A 172 12.86 18.17 1.45
CA GLU A 172 13.89 17.15 1.22
C GLU A 172 14.27 17.01 -0.27
N GLY A 173 13.57 17.71 -1.17
CA GLY A 173 13.84 17.71 -2.62
C GLY A 173 13.35 16.46 -3.34
N LEU A 174 12.48 15.66 -2.75
CA LEU A 174 11.93 14.46 -3.39
C LEU A 174 11.08 14.81 -4.62
N ASP A 175 10.35 15.93 -4.60
CA ASP A 175 9.57 16.43 -5.73
C ASP A 175 10.45 16.66 -6.97
N LYS A 176 11.68 17.13 -6.79
CA LYS A 176 12.63 17.38 -7.90
C LYS A 176 13.04 16.06 -8.55
N ILE A 177 13.32 15.02 -7.76
CA ILE A 177 13.69 13.69 -8.25
C ILE A 177 12.56 13.14 -9.13
N PHE A 178 11.32 13.20 -8.65
CA PHE A 178 10.17 12.73 -9.42
C PHE A 178 9.95 13.54 -10.69
N ARG A 179 10.03 14.87 -10.64
CA ARG A 179 9.90 15.74 -11.81
C ARG A 179 11.00 15.49 -12.84
N GLU A 180 12.25 15.32 -12.41
CA GLU A 180 13.38 14.96 -13.27
C GLU A 180 13.19 13.61 -13.95
N ALA A 181 12.55 12.66 -13.28
CA ALA A 181 12.18 11.37 -13.85
C ALA A 181 10.95 11.44 -14.78
N GLY A 182 10.27 12.57 -14.88
CA GLY A 182 9.11 12.77 -15.76
C GLY A 182 7.75 12.58 -15.08
N PHE A 183 7.69 12.57 -13.75
CA PHE A 183 6.44 12.46 -13.01
C PHE A 183 5.76 13.81 -12.79
N ASP A 184 4.45 13.84 -12.91
CA ASP A 184 3.60 14.94 -12.44
C ASP A 184 3.50 14.89 -10.91
N TRP A 185 4.15 15.83 -10.23
CA TRP A 185 4.01 16.03 -8.79
C TRP A 185 2.73 16.81 -8.49
N ARG A 186 1.82 16.16 -7.79
CA ARG A 186 0.45 16.67 -7.58
C ARG A 186 0.23 17.20 -6.16
N GLU A 187 -0.94 17.82 -5.96
CA GLU A 187 -1.44 18.13 -4.62
C GLU A 187 -1.76 16.86 -3.86
N ALA A 188 -1.66 16.92 -2.52
CA ALA A 188 -2.11 15.83 -1.67
C ALA A 188 -3.61 15.61 -1.83
N GLY A 189 -4.00 14.36 -2.01
CA GLY A 189 -5.40 13.98 -2.21
C GLY A 189 -5.56 12.46 -2.27
N CYS A 190 -6.79 12.02 -2.33
CA CYS A 190 -7.15 10.61 -2.39
C CYS A 190 -8.12 10.36 -3.55
#